data_ce40e1115445af28caf573b0cd960434
#
_entry.id   ce40e1115445af28caf573b0cd960434
#
_cell.length_a   1.000
_cell.length_b   1.000
_cell.length_c   1.000
_cell.angle_alpha   90.00
_cell.angle_beta   90.00
_cell.angle_gamma   90.00
#
_symmetry.space_group_name_H-M   'P 1'
#
loop_
_entity.id
_entity.type
_entity.pdbx_description
1 polymer ?
#
loop_
_entity_poly.entity_id
_entity_poly.type
_entity_poly.pdbx_seq_one_letter_code
_entity_poly.pdbx_strand_id
1 'polypeptide(L)'
;RKPQVYEARQATEARRRFSIETELRRALDKDQLELFYQPLINLKSGQVAGFEALARWTHEERGEITPTEFIAVAEESGLILSLGRWAMDKATQTLADWDKQSGERLPLYVSVNLSAIQVARDDISRVVESALKSSGLSGDRLSLELTESAIVQDPVRATRVFDALKSLDASLAMDDFGTGYS
;
A
#
# COMPACT_ATOMS: atom_id res chain seq x y z
N ARG A 1 11.47 25.12 33.86
CA ARG A 1 12.61 24.37 33.25
C ARG A 1 12.22 23.11 32.47
N LYS A 2 11.02 23.06 31.85
CA LYS A 2 10.60 21.95 30.96
C LYS A 2 10.69 22.23 29.44
N PRO A 3 10.98 23.45 28.92
CA PRO A 3 10.96 23.67 27.46
C PRO A 3 12.15 23.05 26.71
N GLN A 4 13.35 23.09 27.26
CA GLN A 4 14.57 22.69 26.54
C GLN A 4 14.65 21.20 26.19
N VAL A 5 14.14 20.31 27.03
CA VAL A 5 14.13 18.86 26.76
C VAL A 5 13.11 18.53 25.68
N TYR A 6 12.00 19.25 25.66
CA TYR A 6 10.95 19.07 24.67
C TYR A 6 11.39 19.51 23.26
N GLU A 7 12.05 20.69 23.18
CA GLU A 7 12.59 21.20 21.90
C GLU A 7 13.70 20.31 21.32
N ALA A 8 14.60 19.78 22.17
CA ALA A 8 15.65 18.88 21.73
C ALA A 8 15.10 17.58 21.20
N ARG A 9 14.05 17.04 21.82
CA ARG A 9 13.37 15.82 21.39
C ARG A 9 12.66 16.02 20.04
N GLN A 10 11.94 17.13 19.89
CA GLN A 10 11.28 17.48 18.62
C GLN A 10 12.30 17.68 17.48
N ALA A 11 13.42 18.33 17.76
CA ALA A 11 14.48 18.52 16.77
C ALA A 11 15.08 17.17 16.32
N THR A 12 15.26 16.23 17.25
CA THR A 12 15.75 14.89 16.96
C THR A 12 14.74 14.09 16.12
N GLU A 13 13.46 14.17 16.46
CA GLU A 13 12.40 13.51 15.70
C GLU A 13 12.27 14.09 14.27
N ALA A 14 12.35 15.41 14.12
CA ALA A 14 12.33 16.06 12.82
C ALA A 14 13.53 15.67 11.94
N ARG A 15 14.72 15.56 12.50
CA ARG A 15 15.91 15.07 11.79
C ARG A 15 15.77 13.62 11.37
N ARG A 16 15.21 12.77 12.22
CA ARG A 16 14.97 11.36 11.92
C ARG A 16 13.97 11.23 10.77
N ARG A 17 12.85 11.97 10.81
CA ARG A 17 11.86 11.98 9.72
C ARG A 17 12.44 12.43 8.39
N PHE A 18 13.22 13.51 8.39
CA PHE A 18 13.90 13.99 7.18
C PHE A 18 14.89 12.97 6.62
N SER A 19 15.66 12.32 7.49
CA SER A 19 16.59 11.27 7.11
C SER A 19 15.85 10.05 6.52
N ILE A 20 14.75 9.62 7.13
CA ILE A 20 13.92 8.53 6.62
C ILE A 20 13.30 8.90 5.28
N GLU A 21 12.80 10.12 5.10
CA GLU A 21 12.28 10.60 3.82
C GLU A 21 13.32 10.48 2.70
N THR A 22 14.53 10.96 2.94
CA THR A 22 15.62 10.90 1.97
C THR A 22 16.00 9.46 1.60
N GLU A 23 16.11 8.60 2.61
CA GLU A 23 16.45 7.18 2.42
C GLU A 23 15.31 6.41 1.76
N LEU A 24 14.06 6.71 2.09
CA LEU A 24 12.89 6.09 1.45
C LEU A 24 12.80 6.44 -0.03
N ARG A 25 13.06 7.70 -0.39
CA ARG A 25 13.13 8.13 -1.79
C ARG A 25 14.17 7.33 -2.56
N ARG A 26 15.36 7.18 -1.98
CA ARG A 26 16.43 6.38 -2.55
C ARG A 26 16.06 4.90 -2.66
N ALA A 27 15.41 4.35 -1.64
CA ALA A 27 14.99 2.94 -1.62
C ALA A 27 13.95 2.63 -2.71
N LEU A 28 13.01 3.55 -2.94
CA LEU A 28 12.04 3.45 -4.03
C LEU A 28 12.72 3.50 -5.41
N ASP A 29 13.65 4.42 -5.62
CA ASP A 29 14.38 4.57 -6.87
C ASP A 29 15.26 3.34 -7.19
N LYS A 30 15.77 2.67 -6.16
CA LYS A 30 16.65 1.51 -6.27
C LYS A 30 15.96 0.16 -6.09
N ASP A 31 14.64 0.14 -5.97
CA ASP A 31 13.84 -1.08 -5.71
C ASP A 31 14.35 -1.87 -4.48
N GLN A 32 14.63 -1.16 -3.39
CA GLN A 32 15.15 -1.74 -2.13
C GLN A 32 14.07 -2.09 -1.11
N LEU A 33 12.80 -1.83 -1.43
CA LEU A 33 11.65 -2.24 -0.63
C LEU A 33 11.19 -3.64 -1.07
N GLU A 34 10.52 -4.33 -0.16
CA GLU A 34 9.93 -5.63 -0.43
C GLU A 34 8.44 -5.62 -0.09
N LEU A 35 7.68 -6.52 -0.73
CA LEU A 35 6.33 -6.85 -0.32
C LEU A 35 6.31 -8.22 0.35
N PHE A 36 5.74 -8.29 1.55
CA PHE A 36 5.38 -9.53 2.19
C PHE A 36 3.90 -9.80 1.91
N TYR A 37 3.53 -11.06 1.78
CA TYR A 37 2.19 -11.48 1.41
C TYR A 37 1.58 -12.29 2.55
N GLN A 38 0.59 -11.70 3.21
CA GLN A 38 -0.14 -12.37 4.28
C GLN A 38 -1.35 -13.10 3.71
N PRO A 39 -1.49 -14.42 3.96
CA PRO A 39 -2.63 -15.17 3.46
C PRO A 39 -3.96 -14.68 3.99
N LEU A 40 -4.95 -14.57 3.11
CA LEU A 40 -6.34 -14.29 3.42
C LEU A 40 -7.15 -15.57 3.25
N ILE A 41 -7.74 -16.03 4.35
CA ILE A 41 -8.45 -17.31 4.40
C ILE A 41 -9.95 -17.11 4.21
N ASN A 42 -10.54 -17.88 3.33
CA ASN A 42 -11.99 -17.97 3.22
C ASN A 42 -12.54 -18.76 4.40
N LEU A 43 -13.34 -18.10 5.25
CA LEU A 43 -13.85 -18.70 6.49
C LEU A 43 -14.81 -19.87 6.25
N LYS A 44 -15.45 -19.93 5.10
CA LYS A 44 -16.38 -21.02 4.76
C LYS A 44 -15.66 -22.28 4.29
N SER A 45 -14.62 -22.11 3.48
CA SER A 45 -13.88 -23.25 2.88
C SER A 45 -12.60 -23.60 3.65
N GLY A 46 -12.08 -22.70 4.48
CA GLY A 46 -10.78 -22.84 5.15
C GLY A 46 -9.58 -22.73 4.20
N GLN A 47 -9.81 -22.38 2.94
CA GLN A 47 -8.76 -22.26 1.92
C GLN A 47 -8.26 -20.84 1.79
N VAL A 48 -7.03 -20.69 1.30
CA VAL A 48 -6.46 -19.38 0.94
C VAL A 48 -7.21 -18.82 -0.27
N ALA A 49 -7.81 -17.66 -0.10
CA ALA A 49 -8.52 -16.95 -1.18
C ALA A 49 -7.65 -15.89 -1.86
N GLY A 50 -6.66 -15.37 -1.15
CA GLY A 50 -5.78 -14.32 -1.65
C GLY A 50 -4.70 -13.97 -0.65
N PHE A 51 -3.99 -12.89 -0.95
CA PHE A 51 -2.91 -12.38 -0.11
C PHE A 51 -3.01 -10.87 0.03
N GLU A 52 -2.77 -10.36 1.24
CA GLU A 52 -2.54 -8.95 1.47
C GLU A 52 -1.07 -8.62 1.26
N ALA A 53 -0.81 -7.65 0.38
CA ALA A 53 0.54 -7.16 0.14
C ALA A 53 0.92 -6.10 1.17
N LEU A 54 1.99 -6.34 1.90
CA LEU A 54 2.45 -5.50 2.99
C LEU A 54 3.89 -5.04 2.72
N ALA A 55 4.09 -3.74 2.61
CA ALA A 55 5.43 -3.18 2.38
C ALA A 55 6.35 -3.40 3.58
N ARG A 56 7.58 -3.77 3.29
CA ARG A 56 8.65 -3.97 4.27
C ARG A 56 9.91 -3.26 3.80
N TRP A 57 10.63 -2.68 4.72
CA TRP A 57 11.85 -1.97 4.42
C TRP A 57 12.93 -2.32 5.43
N THR A 58 14.00 -2.92 4.93
CA THR A 58 15.22 -3.17 5.69
C THR A 58 16.32 -2.27 5.16
N HIS A 59 16.70 -1.28 5.96
CA HIS A 59 17.76 -0.34 5.64
C HIS A 59 19.11 -0.96 5.98
N GLU A 60 20.10 -0.79 5.11
CA GLU A 60 21.43 -1.40 5.26
C GLU A 60 22.12 -1.10 6.61
N GLU A 61 22.01 0.14 7.08
CA GLU A 61 22.67 0.58 8.32
C GLU A 61 21.74 0.58 9.53
N ARG A 62 20.43 0.80 9.32
CA ARG A 62 19.44 0.98 10.41
C ARG A 62 18.67 -0.29 10.74
N GLY A 63 18.79 -1.32 9.91
CA GLY A 63 17.97 -2.51 10.01
C GLY A 63 16.53 -2.28 9.58
N GLU A 64 15.60 -3.02 10.15
CA GLU A 64 14.20 -2.92 9.82
C GLU A 64 13.61 -1.57 10.27
N ILE A 65 12.98 -0.86 9.33
CA ILE A 65 12.19 0.33 9.60
C ILE A 65 10.73 -0.08 9.54
N THR A 66 9.98 0.14 10.62
CA THR A 66 8.60 -0.33 10.72
C THR A 66 7.69 0.36 9.70
N PRO A 67 6.68 -0.34 9.15
CA PRO A 67 5.71 0.29 8.25
C PRO A 67 5.01 1.50 8.85
N THR A 68 4.67 1.46 10.14
CA THR A 68 4.08 2.60 10.85
C THR A 68 4.95 3.84 10.73
N GLU A 69 6.27 3.70 10.84
CA GLU A 69 7.20 4.84 10.74
C GLU A 69 7.37 5.32 9.31
N PHE A 70 7.71 4.43 8.36
CA PHE A 70 8.00 4.89 7.00
C PHE A 70 6.75 5.27 6.20
N ILE A 71 5.60 4.65 6.45
CA ILE A 71 4.34 5.04 5.82
C ILE A 71 3.90 6.43 6.30
N ALA A 72 4.01 6.73 7.60
CA ALA A 72 3.73 8.07 8.11
C ALA A 72 4.60 9.13 7.43
N VAL A 73 5.91 8.88 7.29
CA VAL A 73 6.83 9.77 6.57
C VAL A 73 6.45 9.89 5.08
N ALA A 74 6.08 8.79 4.45
CA ALA A 74 5.63 8.79 3.05
C ALA A 74 4.36 9.62 2.86
N GLU A 75 3.40 9.54 3.77
CA GLU A 75 2.18 10.34 3.75
C GLU A 75 2.46 11.83 3.92
N GLU A 76 3.28 12.21 4.90
CA GLU A 76 3.65 13.60 5.18
C GLU A 76 4.45 14.25 4.03
N SER A 77 5.33 13.49 3.38
CA SER A 77 6.21 13.96 2.31
C SER A 77 5.59 13.88 0.91
N GLY A 78 4.48 13.17 0.75
CA GLY A 78 3.88 12.86 -0.54
C GLY A 78 4.50 11.66 -1.27
N LEU A 79 5.55 11.04 -0.72
CA LEU A 79 6.15 9.83 -1.27
C LEU A 79 5.19 8.64 -1.27
N ILE A 80 4.09 8.72 -0.52
CA ILE A 80 3.05 7.68 -0.51
C ILE A 80 2.46 7.45 -1.90
N LEU A 81 2.44 8.44 -2.77
CA LEU A 81 1.98 8.27 -4.16
C LEU A 81 2.91 7.34 -4.94
N SER A 82 4.21 7.57 -4.84
CA SER A 82 5.23 6.71 -5.47
C SER A 82 5.28 5.32 -4.83
N LEU A 83 5.21 5.25 -3.52
CA LEU A 83 5.15 3.99 -2.77
C LEU A 83 3.92 3.16 -3.16
N GLY A 84 2.76 3.81 -3.28
CA GLY A 84 1.53 3.15 -3.69
C GLY A 84 1.58 2.60 -5.11
N ARG A 85 2.14 3.33 -6.05
CA ARG A 85 2.34 2.86 -7.43
C ARG A 85 3.30 1.68 -7.48
N TRP A 86 4.42 1.79 -6.78
CA TRP A 86 5.38 0.69 -6.64
C TRP A 86 4.73 -0.57 -6.07
N ALA A 87 3.97 -0.44 -4.98
CA ALA A 87 3.28 -1.58 -4.35
C ALA A 87 2.25 -2.21 -5.28
N MET A 88 1.48 -1.41 -6.00
CA MET A 88 0.49 -1.87 -6.96
C MET A 88 1.13 -2.67 -8.10
N ASP A 89 2.16 -2.11 -8.70
CA ASP A 89 2.89 -2.75 -9.80
C ASP A 89 3.57 -4.06 -9.34
N LYS A 90 4.21 -4.03 -8.18
CA LYS A 90 4.90 -5.19 -7.61
C LYS A 90 3.94 -6.32 -7.23
N ALA A 91 2.83 -5.99 -6.59
CA ALA A 91 1.82 -6.97 -6.17
C ALA A 91 1.15 -7.65 -7.36
N THR A 92 0.73 -6.90 -8.36
CA THR A 92 0.11 -7.45 -9.55
C THR A 92 1.09 -8.29 -10.37
N GLN A 93 2.32 -7.83 -10.52
CA GLN A 93 3.35 -8.58 -11.22
C GLN A 93 3.70 -9.88 -10.50
N THR A 94 3.79 -9.87 -9.18
CA THR A 94 4.07 -11.08 -8.38
C THR A 94 2.98 -12.13 -8.57
N LEU A 95 1.72 -11.74 -8.54
CA LEU A 95 0.61 -12.68 -8.76
C LEU A 95 0.61 -13.23 -10.19
N ALA A 96 0.89 -12.40 -11.18
CA ALA A 96 1.05 -12.83 -12.57
C ALA A 96 2.21 -13.84 -12.73
N ASP A 97 3.32 -13.60 -12.03
CA ASP A 97 4.47 -14.52 -12.03
C ASP A 97 4.13 -15.86 -11.36
N TRP A 98 3.33 -15.85 -10.30
CA TRP A 98 2.85 -17.09 -9.68
C TRP A 98 1.95 -17.90 -10.60
N ASP A 99 1.04 -17.25 -11.31
CA ASP A 99 0.22 -17.92 -12.35
C ASP A 99 1.13 -18.59 -13.40
N LYS A 100 2.12 -17.86 -13.86
CA LYS A 100 3.07 -18.33 -14.87
C LYS A 100 3.91 -19.52 -14.36
N GLN A 101 4.38 -19.46 -13.13
CA GLN A 101 5.15 -20.54 -12.51
C GLN A 101 4.32 -21.79 -12.28
N SER A 102 3.03 -21.64 -11.92
CA SER A 102 2.11 -22.77 -11.75
C SER A 102 1.62 -23.37 -13.06
N GLY A 103 1.74 -22.64 -14.18
CA GLY A 103 1.22 -23.02 -15.48
C GLY A 103 -0.29 -22.85 -15.64
N GLU A 104 -0.96 -22.24 -14.69
CA GLU A 104 -2.40 -22.01 -14.70
C GLU A 104 -2.77 -20.71 -13.99
N ARG A 105 -3.97 -20.21 -14.25
CA ARG A 105 -4.55 -19.12 -13.49
C ARG A 105 -4.92 -19.61 -12.08
N LEU A 106 -4.20 -19.16 -11.07
CA LEU A 106 -4.50 -19.50 -9.69
C LEU A 106 -5.81 -18.86 -9.23
N PRO A 107 -6.61 -19.53 -8.38
CA PRO A 107 -7.84 -18.97 -7.80
C PRO A 107 -7.53 -18.04 -6.62
N LEU A 108 -6.65 -17.06 -6.85
CA LEU A 108 -6.15 -16.15 -5.82
C LEU A 108 -6.27 -14.70 -6.30
N TYR A 109 -6.46 -13.79 -5.36
CA TYR A 109 -6.36 -12.36 -5.59
C TYR A 109 -5.29 -11.75 -4.67
N VAL A 110 -4.83 -10.57 -5.00
CA VAL A 110 -3.96 -9.77 -4.15
C VAL A 110 -4.68 -8.52 -3.69
N SER A 111 -4.54 -8.20 -2.41
CA SER A 111 -5.09 -7.00 -1.79
C SER A 111 -3.97 -6.00 -1.50
N VAL A 112 -4.19 -4.74 -1.84
CA VAL A 112 -3.23 -3.64 -1.66
C VAL A 112 -3.89 -2.51 -0.89
N ASN A 113 -3.22 -2.05 0.16
CA ASN A 113 -3.69 -0.94 0.99
C ASN A 113 -3.58 0.39 0.25
N LEU A 114 -4.58 1.24 0.42
CA LEU A 114 -4.68 2.55 -0.19
C LEU A 114 -4.89 3.61 0.90
N SER A 115 -4.01 4.62 0.95
CA SER A 115 -4.13 5.70 1.92
C SER A 115 -5.12 6.78 1.47
N ALA A 116 -5.64 7.54 2.45
CA ALA A 116 -6.50 8.69 2.19
C ALA A 116 -5.82 9.74 1.29
N ILE A 117 -4.51 9.91 1.43
CA ILE A 117 -3.73 10.84 0.61
C ILE A 117 -3.65 10.40 -0.84
N GLN A 118 -3.51 9.11 -1.09
CA GLN A 118 -3.57 8.56 -2.45
C GLN A 118 -4.94 8.80 -3.08
N VAL A 119 -6.02 8.55 -2.36
CA VAL A 119 -7.38 8.85 -2.82
C VAL A 119 -7.55 10.33 -3.15
N ALA A 120 -7.02 11.21 -2.31
CA ALA A 120 -7.15 12.66 -2.46
C ALA A 120 -6.29 13.25 -3.60
N ARG A 121 -5.13 12.69 -3.87
CA ARG A 121 -4.11 13.31 -4.73
C ARG A 121 -3.73 12.54 -5.97
N ASP A 122 -3.95 11.22 -6.00
CA ASP A 122 -3.59 10.39 -7.15
C ASP A 122 -4.80 10.04 -8.00
N ASP A 123 -4.55 9.72 -9.25
CA ASP A 123 -5.53 9.13 -10.15
C ASP A 123 -5.48 7.59 -9.98
N ILE A 124 -6.22 7.09 -9.00
CA ILE A 124 -6.21 5.67 -8.64
C ILE A 124 -6.69 4.79 -9.80
N SER A 125 -7.68 5.24 -10.55
CA SER A 125 -8.16 4.52 -11.72
C SER A 125 -7.03 4.26 -12.73
N ARG A 126 -6.24 5.28 -13.00
CA ARG A 126 -5.11 5.21 -13.92
C ARG A 126 -3.97 4.34 -13.38
N VAL A 127 -3.69 4.44 -12.09
CA VAL A 127 -2.67 3.60 -11.42
C VAL A 127 -3.04 2.12 -11.51
N VAL A 128 -4.29 1.78 -11.22
CA VAL A 128 -4.80 0.40 -11.30
C VAL A 128 -4.81 -0.10 -12.75
N GLU A 129 -5.34 0.69 -13.67
CA GLU A 129 -5.36 0.33 -15.09
C GLU A 129 -3.95 0.05 -15.63
N SER A 130 -3.00 0.90 -15.30
CA SER A 130 -1.59 0.73 -15.69
C SER A 130 -0.98 -0.56 -15.10
N ALA A 131 -1.22 -0.84 -13.83
CA ALA A 131 -0.71 -2.04 -13.17
C ALA A 131 -1.31 -3.33 -13.76
N LEU A 132 -2.61 -3.35 -14.01
CA LEU A 132 -3.29 -4.48 -14.64
C LEU A 132 -2.79 -4.71 -16.07
N LYS A 133 -2.63 -3.64 -16.84
CA LYS A 133 -2.12 -3.72 -18.22
C LYS A 133 -0.68 -4.23 -18.26
N SER A 134 0.18 -3.75 -17.39
CA SER A 134 1.59 -4.16 -17.34
C SER A 134 1.79 -5.59 -16.89
N SER A 135 0.99 -6.07 -15.94
CA SER A 135 1.04 -7.44 -15.43
C SER A 135 0.27 -8.45 -16.28
N GLY A 136 -0.71 -8.01 -17.04
CA GLY A 136 -1.63 -8.86 -17.78
C GLY A 136 -2.71 -9.51 -16.93
N LEU A 137 -2.84 -9.13 -15.64
CA LEU A 137 -3.89 -9.62 -14.76
C LEU A 137 -5.25 -9.02 -15.10
N SER A 138 -6.31 -9.81 -14.97
CA SER A 138 -7.68 -9.29 -14.96
C SER A 138 -8.01 -8.58 -13.64
N GLY A 139 -8.91 -7.61 -13.70
CA GLY A 139 -9.23 -6.77 -12.54
C GLY A 139 -9.75 -7.53 -11.32
N ASP A 140 -10.45 -8.64 -11.53
CA ASP A 140 -10.98 -9.51 -10.47
C ASP A 140 -9.89 -10.17 -9.59
N ARG A 141 -8.63 -10.07 -10.01
CA ARG A 141 -7.47 -10.55 -9.26
C ARG A 141 -6.88 -9.51 -8.31
N LEU A 142 -7.40 -8.28 -8.32
CA LEU A 142 -6.94 -7.17 -7.51
C LEU A 142 -8.06 -6.64 -6.63
N SER A 143 -7.76 -6.48 -5.33
CA SER A 143 -8.59 -5.78 -4.36
C SER A 143 -7.81 -4.63 -3.76
N LEU A 144 -8.47 -3.49 -3.56
CA LEU A 144 -7.90 -2.36 -2.82
C LEU A 144 -8.57 -2.25 -1.46
N GLU A 145 -7.79 -1.95 -0.44
CA GLU A 145 -8.29 -1.74 0.92
C GLU A 145 -8.21 -0.26 1.28
N LEU A 146 -9.35 0.33 1.64
CA LEU A 146 -9.48 1.70 2.13
C LEU A 146 -9.77 1.70 3.62
N THR A 147 -9.14 2.63 4.33
CA THR A 147 -9.53 2.90 5.72
C THR A 147 -10.85 3.66 5.77
N GLU A 148 -11.61 3.48 6.85
CA GLU A 148 -12.82 4.27 7.12
C GLU A 148 -12.55 5.77 7.05
N SER A 149 -11.40 6.21 7.58
CA SER A 149 -10.97 7.62 7.56
C SER A 149 -10.90 8.20 6.14
N ALA A 150 -10.42 7.43 5.17
CA ALA A 150 -10.33 7.86 3.79
C ALA A 150 -11.71 8.14 3.18
N ILE A 151 -12.70 7.33 3.53
CA ILE A 151 -14.08 7.48 3.05
C ILE A 151 -14.75 8.69 3.71
N VAL A 152 -14.55 8.86 5.01
CA VAL A 152 -15.15 9.97 5.77
C VAL A 152 -14.59 11.32 5.37
N GLN A 153 -13.29 11.39 5.04
CA GLN A 153 -12.63 12.65 4.64
C GLN A 153 -13.18 13.21 3.32
N ASP A 154 -13.43 12.37 2.33
CA ASP A 154 -13.97 12.77 1.04
C ASP A 154 -14.85 11.66 0.45
N PRO A 155 -16.12 11.57 0.86
CA PRO A 155 -17.03 10.53 0.39
C PRO A 155 -17.26 10.56 -1.12
N VAL A 156 -17.29 11.75 -1.70
CA VAL A 156 -17.52 11.92 -3.15
C VAL A 156 -16.38 11.34 -3.95
N ARG A 157 -15.15 11.62 -3.53
CA ARG A 157 -13.95 11.11 -4.21
C ARG A 157 -13.78 9.60 -4.01
N ALA A 158 -14.06 9.11 -2.80
CA ALA A 158 -14.09 7.68 -2.52
C ALA A 158 -15.11 6.93 -3.40
N THR A 159 -16.29 7.48 -3.60
CA THR A 159 -17.31 6.93 -4.50
C THR A 159 -16.82 6.89 -5.94
N ARG A 160 -16.16 7.93 -6.42
CA ARG A 160 -15.57 7.95 -7.78
C ARG A 160 -14.50 6.88 -7.96
N VAL A 161 -13.65 6.69 -6.97
CA VAL A 161 -12.64 5.62 -6.97
C VAL A 161 -13.32 4.25 -7.01
N PHE A 162 -14.34 4.03 -6.18
CA PHE A 162 -15.14 2.81 -6.18
C PHE A 162 -15.75 2.50 -7.56
N ASP A 163 -16.41 3.46 -8.17
CA ASP A 163 -17.03 3.30 -9.49
C ASP A 163 -15.99 3.02 -10.58
N ALA A 164 -14.84 3.69 -10.53
CA ALA A 164 -13.75 3.47 -11.46
C ALA A 164 -13.14 2.06 -11.33
N LEU A 165 -12.93 1.58 -10.11
CA LEU A 165 -12.44 0.22 -9.85
C LEU A 165 -13.43 -0.84 -10.30
N LYS A 166 -14.71 -0.61 -10.06
CA LYS A 166 -15.78 -1.49 -10.53
C LYS A 166 -15.79 -1.62 -12.05
N SER A 167 -15.56 -0.53 -12.78
CA SER A 167 -15.46 -0.56 -14.25
C SER A 167 -14.25 -1.34 -14.76
N LEU A 168 -13.23 -1.53 -13.94
CA LEU A 168 -12.04 -2.34 -14.20
C LEU A 168 -12.16 -3.78 -13.67
N ASP A 169 -13.30 -4.15 -13.12
CA ASP A 169 -13.56 -5.42 -12.42
C ASP A 169 -12.73 -5.63 -11.15
N ALA A 170 -12.05 -4.60 -10.67
CA ALA A 170 -11.34 -4.63 -9.40
C ALA A 170 -12.30 -4.42 -8.23
N SER A 171 -11.98 -4.98 -7.07
CA SER A 171 -12.80 -4.84 -5.87
C SER A 171 -12.20 -3.81 -4.90
N LEU A 172 -13.07 -3.26 -4.06
CA LEU A 172 -12.73 -2.39 -2.96
C LEU A 172 -13.23 -3.02 -1.66
N ALA A 173 -12.34 -3.17 -0.71
CA ALA A 173 -12.66 -3.60 0.64
C ALA A 173 -12.46 -2.44 1.61
N MET A 174 -13.23 -2.42 2.67
CA MET A 174 -13.01 -1.52 3.79
C MET A 174 -12.18 -2.24 4.84
N ASP A 175 -11.11 -1.61 5.27
CA ASP A 175 -10.31 -2.09 6.39
C ASP A 175 -11.13 -2.05 7.69
N ASP A 176 -10.93 -3.03 8.56
CA ASP A 176 -11.75 -3.32 9.72
C ASP A 176 -12.08 -2.09 10.56
N PHE A 177 -13.37 -1.96 10.89
CA PHE A 177 -13.92 -0.98 11.82
C PHE A 177 -13.16 -1.01 13.16
N GLY A 178 -12.40 0.02 13.48
CA GLY A 178 -11.98 0.34 14.84
C GLY A 178 -10.56 -0.07 15.24
N THR A 179 -9.74 -0.59 14.36
CA THR A 179 -8.31 -0.81 14.62
C THR A 179 -7.45 0.02 13.66
N GLY A 180 -7.15 1.23 14.06
CA GLY A 180 -6.14 2.01 13.37
C GLY A 180 -4.82 1.24 13.35
N TYR A 181 -4.32 0.96 12.16
CA TYR A 181 -3.02 0.34 11.89
C TYR A 181 -2.88 -1.13 12.33
N SER A 182 -3.27 -2.03 11.48
CA SER A 182 -2.71 -3.38 11.50
C SER A 182 -1.47 -3.46 10.60
#